data_02d94c24eefae2405148da39ed8d21ac
#
_entry.id   02d94c24eefae2405148da39ed8d21ac
#
_cell.length_a   1.000
_cell.length_b   1.000
_cell.length_c   1.000
_cell.angle_alpha   90.00
_cell.angle_beta   90.00
_cell.angle_gamma   90.00
#
_symmetry.space_group_name_H-M   'P 1'
#
loop_
_entity.id
_entity.type
_entity.pdbx_description
1 polymer ?
#
loop_
_entity_poly.entity_id
_entity_poly.type
_entity_poly.pdbx_seq_one_letter_code
_entity_poly.pdbx_strand_id
1 'polypeptide(L)'
;MKKVTLTDVARMANVSSSAAGKVLNGGSDQIRVGAEARKRILDAARKLDYRTNMAASILAGGNSRLIGVFIDSFAAYRTRRLLQEIERLSQTLGYRIITSFTHDCIANMREDYLMLQRYGVSGFICCAHDYPHLRKEVRALFAEADNVVFMEKPCLPGRPYVRTSRLRALTEMIADAGRRGFRRFGTMHDWHAAPTEQTLHREFLQAILANGLEANEKLIFEYPKSIRDPGVRARLAMEKMILPQRPDFLYIDDALYAASVQSLLLKQRIPMMIHGGNDEPLFNGLGIGSLDPCYEKIAASLLDLLLHPEARNTVPIIEAVYKNAGG
;
A
#
# COMPACT_ATOMS: atom_id res chain seq x y z
N MET A 1 -24.97 8.42 -33.21
CA MET A 1 -25.05 9.80 -32.65
C MET A 1 -23.72 10.48 -32.83
N LYS A 2 -23.69 11.74 -33.28
CA LYS A 2 -22.44 12.52 -33.46
C LYS A 2 -21.87 12.88 -32.08
N LYS A 3 -20.63 12.48 -31.83
CA LYS A 3 -19.96 12.77 -30.53
C LYS A 3 -19.77 14.26 -30.38
N VAL A 4 -20.28 14.83 -29.28
CA VAL A 4 -20.08 16.26 -28.96
C VAL A 4 -18.60 16.56 -28.79
N THR A 5 -18.13 17.64 -29.40
CA THR A 5 -16.73 18.05 -29.39
C THR A 5 -16.49 19.28 -28.52
N LEU A 6 -15.23 19.54 -28.16
CA LEU A 6 -14.82 20.73 -27.45
C LEU A 6 -15.23 22.02 -28.23
N THR A 7 -15.17 21.95 -29.57
CA THR A 7 -15.59 23.05 -30.45
C THR A 7 -17.09 23.36 -30.32
N ASP A 8 -17.94 22.35 -30.12
CA ASP A 8 -19.37 22.57 -29.92
C ASP A 8 -19.64 23.25 -28.59
N VAL A 9 -18.91 22.89 -27.53
CA VAL A 9 -18.98 23.58 -26.23
C VAL A 9 -18.52 25.03 -26.34
N ALA A 10 -17.38 25.27 -27.00
CA ALA A 10 -16.83 26.61 -27.21
C ALA A 10 -17.80 27.51 -27.98
N ARG A 11 -18.41 26.96 -29.03
CA ARG A 11 -19.43 27.67 -29.84
C ARG A 11 -20.66 28.02 -28.98
N MET A 12 -21.19 27.07 -28.19
CA MET A 12 -22.32 27.30 -27.32
C MET A 12 -22.05 28.34 -26.21
N ALA A 13 -20.83 28.34 -25.67
CA ALA A 13 -20.40 29.27 -24.62
C ALA A 13 -19.95 30.65 -25.15
N ASN A 14 -19.88 30.82 -26.48
CA ASN A 14 -19.35 32.00 -27.16
C ASN A 14 -17.91 32.36 -26.69
N VAL A 15 -17.01 31.38 -26.77
CA VAL A 15 -15.58 31.51 -26.43
C VAL A 15 -14.70 30.75 -27.42
N SER A 16 -13.39 30.98 -27.38
CA SER A 16 -12.47 30.18 -28.17
C SER A 16 -12.35 28.73 -27.66
N SER A 17 -12.07 27.77 -28.54
CA SER A 17 -11.82 26.36 -28.17
C SER A 17 -10.66 26.23 -27.15
N SER A 18 -9.66 27.12 -27.22
CA SER A 18 -8.55 27.18 -26.27
C SER A 18 -9.05 27.59 -24.86
N ALA A 19 -9.92 28.58 -24.75
CA ALA A 19 -10.52 29.02 -23.49
C ALA A 19 -11.41 27.91 -22.89
N ALA A 20 -12.26 27.29 -23.72
CA ALA A 20 -13.10 26.17 -23.30
C ALA A 20 -12.24 24.97 -22.83
N GLY A 21 -11.20 24.61 -23.58
CA GLY A 21 -10.28 23.53 -23.23
C GLY A 21 -9.59 23.75 -21.88
N LYS A 22 -9.13 24.98 -21.62
CA LYS A 22 -8.49 25.31 -20.33
C LYS A 22 -9.41 25.20 -19.14
N VAL A 23 -10.64 25.65 -19.26
CA VAL A 23 -11.63 25.56 -18.18
C VAL A 23 -12.01 24.11 -17.91
N LEU A 24 -12.18 23.30 -18.95
CA LEU A 24 -12.67 21.93 -18.85
C LEU A 24 -11.58 20.93 -18.49
N ASN A 25 -10.33 21.18 -18.85
CA ASN A 25 -9.18 20.29 -18.60
C ASN A 25 -8.37 20.68 -17.35
N GLY A 26 -8.73 21.78 -16.65
CA GLY A 26 -8.02 22.21 -15.45
C GLY A 26 -6.59 22.69 -15.70
N GLY A 27 -6.33 23.27 -16.88
CA GLY A 27 -5.02 23.81 -17.24
C GLY A 27 -4.62 25.02 -16.40
N SER A 28 -3.30 25.13 -16.18
CA SER A 28 -2.63 26.10 -15.31
C SER A 28 -3.06 27.57 -15.52
N ASP A 29 -2.87 28.38 -14.48
CA ASP A 29 -3.26 29.77 -14.27
C ASP A 29 -2.81 30.80 -15.31
N GLN A 30 -2.14 30.43 -16.39
CA GLN A 30 -1.56 31.35 -17.37
C GLN A 30 -2.55 32.02 -18.33
N ILE A 31 -3.81 31.57 -18.44
CA ILE A 31 -4.87 32.32 -19.14
C ILE A 31 -6.01 32.53 -18.14
N ARG A 32 -6.18 33.77 -17.70
CA ARG A 32 -7.31 34.21 -16.90
C ARG A 32 -8.58 34.19 -17.74
N VAL A 33 -9.39 33.12 -17.57
CA VAL A 33 -10.75 33.09 -18.07
C VAL A 33 -11.63 33.76 -17.01
N GLY A 34 -12.27 34.85 -17.35
CA GLY A 34 -13.16 35.57 -16.40
C GLY A 34 -14.29 34.68 -15.86
N ALA A 35 -14.74 34.94 -14.63
CA ALA A 35 -15.75 34.13 -13.92
C ALA A 35 -17.03 33.89 -14.75
N GLU A 36 -17.52 34.90 -15.47
CA GLU A 36 -18.67 34.82 -16.36
C GLU A 36 -18.43 33.82 -17.52
N ALA A 37 -17.27 33.91 -18.19
CA ALA A 37 -16.93 33.02 -19.30
C ALA A 37 -16.78 31.57 -18.77
N ARG A 38 -16.16 31.39 -17.61
CA ARG A 38 -16.03 30.07 -16.93
C ARG A 38 -17.40 29.47 -16.67
N LYS A 39 -18.35 30.25 -16.16
CA LYS A 39 -19.72 29.80 -15.90
C LYS A 39 -20.41 29.37 -17.20
N ARG A 40 -20.35 30.17 -18.25
CA ARG A 40 -20.93 29.81 -19.57
C ARG A 40 -20.33 28.49 -20.13
N ILE A 41 -19.04 28.32 -20.02
CA ILE A 41 -18.36 27.09 -20.50
C ILE A 41 -18.87 25.85 -19.74
N LEU A 42 -18.95 25.92 -18.41
CA LEU A 42 -19.43 24.80 -17.59
C LEU A 42 -20.90 24.49 -17.84
N ASP A 43 -21.72 25.51 -18.04
CA ASP A 43 -23.15 25.34 -18.36
C ASP A 43 -23.36 24.76 -19.77
N ALA A 44 -22.56 25.20 -20.77
CA ALA A 44 -22.58 24.64 -22.10
C ALA A 44 -22.15 23.17 -22.11
N ALA A 45 -21.09 22.84 -21.38
CA ALA A 45 -20.60 21.45 -21.27
C ALA A 45 -21.67 20.53 -20.64
N ARG A 46 -22.35 21.00 -19.59
CA ARG A 46 -23.46 20.26 -18.96
C ARG A 46 -24.66 20.08 -19.91
N LYS A 47 -25.10 21.14 -20.59
CA LYS A 47 -26.23 21.08 -21.54
C LYS A 47 -25.98 20.13 -22.71
N LEU A 48 -24.70 20.01 -23.17
CA LEU A 48 -24.33 19.15 -24.27
C LEU A 48 -23.94 17.72 -23.83
N ASP A 49 -23.98 17.41 -22.55
CA ASP A 49 -23.36 16.17 -21.96
C ASP A 49 -21.95 15.96 -22.51
N TYR A 50 -21.18 17.04 -22.60
CA TYR A 50 -19.82 16.98 -23.10
C TYR A 50 -18.93 16.27 -22.07
N ARG A 51 -18.27 15.22 -22.52
CA ARG A 51 -17.22 14.51 -21.74
C ARG A 51 -15.87 14.81 -22.36
N THR A 52 -14.96 15.32 -21.54
CA THR A 52 -13.57 15.57 -21.94
C THR A 52 -12.95 14.32 -22.55
N ASN A 53 -12.41 14.44 -23.74
CA ASN A 53 -11.62 13.36 -24.33
C ASN A 53 -10.22 13.42 -23.71
N MET A 54 -9.91 12.49 -22.83
CA MET A 54 -8.64 12.41 -22.10
C MET A 54 -7.45 12.34 -23.08
N ALA A 55 -7.57 11.54 -24.15
CA ALA A 55 -6.53 11.43 -25.16
C ALA A 55 -6.26 12.78 -25.86
N ALA A 56 -7.30 13.55 -26.19
CA ALA A 56 -7.15 14.87 -26.75
C ALA A 56 -6.56 15.87 -25.76
N SER A 57 -6.89 15.74 -24.47
CA SER A 57 -6.32 16.57 -23.42
C SER A 57 -4.81 16.31 -23.25
N ILE A 58 -4.39 15.05 -23.25
CA ILE A 58 -2.97 14.64 -23.18
C ILE A 58 -2.20 15.16 -24.38
N LEU A 59 -2.74 14.99 -25.60
CA LEU A 59 -2.13 15.51 -26.84
C LEU A 59 -1.97 17.03 -26.83
N ALA A 60 -2.86 17.75 -26.12
CA ALA A 60 -2.77 19.20 -25.93
C ALA A 60 -1.84 19.61 -24.76
N GLY A 61 -1.02 18.71 -24.24
CA GLY A 61 -0.09 18.97 -23.12
C GLY A 61 -0.75 18.92 -21.73
N GLY A 62 -1.96 18.38 -21.63
CA GLY A 62 -2.65 18.17 -20.35
C GLY A 62 -2.17 16.91 -19.62
N ASN A 63 -2.32 16.90 -18.30
CA ASN A 63 -2.06 15.75 -17.47
C ASN A 63 -3.25 14.78 -17.50
N SER A 64 -2.99 13.48 -17.61
CA SER A 64 -4.06 12.45 -17.59
C SER A 64 -4.78 12.35 -16.24
N ARG A 65 -4.14 12.81 -15.15
CA ARG A 65 -4.59 12.62 -13.78
C ARG A 65 -4.85 11.15 -13.42
N LEU A 66 -4.07 10.28 -14.06
CA LEU A 66 -4.05 8.84 -13.77
C LEU A 66 -2.76 8.50 -13.03
N ILE A 67 -2.88 7.66 -12.00
CA ILE A 67 -1.75 7.09 -11.25
C ILE A 67 -1.78 5.59 -11.45
N GLY A 68 -0.66 5.01 -11.89
CA GLY A 68 -0.47 3.57 -11.96
C GLY A 68 -0.11 3.01 -10.58
N VAL A 69 -0.71 1.89 -10.18
CA VAL A 69 -0.36 1.23 -8.92
C VAL A 69 -0.04 -0.24 -9.19
N PHE A 70 1.22 -0.61 -8.99
CA PHE A 70 1.67 -2.01 -9.07
C PHE A 70 1.49 -2.70 -7.73
N ILE A 71 0.73 -3.79 -7.72
CA ILE A 71 0.47 -4.59 -6.54
C ILE A 71 0.72 -6.08 -6.82
N ASP A 72 1.08 -6.81 -5.78
CA ASP A 72 1.20 -8.26 -5.84
C ASP A 72 -0.18 -8.89 -6.05
N SER A 73 -0.30 -9.85 -6.94
CA SER A 73 -1.54 -10.58 -7.25
C SER A 73 -2.09 -11.35 -6.07
N PHE A 74 -1.23 -11.71 -5.15
CA PHE A 74 -1.57 -12.40 -3.91
C PHE A 74 -1.51 -11.49 -2.69
N ALA A 75 -1.78 -10.20 -2.93
CA ALA A 75 -1.73 -9.17 -1.93
C ALA A 75 -2.56 -9.53 -0.70
N ALA A 76 -1.89 -9.57 0.44
CA ALA A 76 -2.51 -9.72 1.75
C ALA A 76 -3.51 -8.58 2.02
N TYR A 77 -4.34 -8.74 3.05
CA TYR A 77 -5.30 -7.72 3.49
C TYR A 77 -4.68 -6.32 3.55
N ARG A 78 -3.47 -6.20 4.11
CA ARG A 78 -2.73 -4.93 4.24
C ARG A 78 -2.57 -4.18 2.91
N THR A 79 -2.22 -4.88 1.82
CA THR A 79 -2.01 -4.24 0.51
C THR A 79 -3.35 -3.77 -0.08
N ARG A 80 -4.42 -4.55 0.10
CA ARG A 80 -5.76 -4.14 -0.32
C ARG A 80 -6.26 -2.92 0.45
N ARG A 81 -6.03 -2.86 1.75
CA ARG A 81 -6.36 -1.69 2.58
C ARG A 81 -5.57 -0.46 2.16
N LEU A 82 -4.28 -0.60 1.93
CA LEU A 82 -3.46 0.50 1.41
C LEU A 82 -3.97 1.00 0.05
N LEU A 83 -4.31 0.07 -0.86
CA LEU A 83 -4.86 0.43 -2.17
C LEU A 83 -6.17 1.23 -2.05
N GLN A 84 -7.05 0.86 -1.14
CA GLN A 84 -8.29 1.59 -0.86
C GLN A 84 -8.01 3.02 -0.39
N GLU A 85 -7.02 3.23 0.49
CA GLU A 85 -6.65 4.57 0.94
C GLU A 85 -5.97 5.40 -0.16
N ILE A 86 -5.10 4.77 -0.97
CA ILE A 86 -4.52 5.43 -2.15
C ILE A 86 -5.63 5.88 -3.10
N GLU A 87 -6.62 5.03 -3.38
CA GLU A 87 -7.74 5.36 -4.26
C GLU A 87 -8.56 6.53 -3.69
N ARG A 88 -8.96 6.44 -2.43
CA ARG A 88 -9.76 7.47 -1.75
C ARG A 88 -9.07 8.84 -1.76
N LEU A 89 -7.80 8.89 -1.38
CA LEU A 89 -7.03 10.13 -1.35
C LEU A 89 -6.75 10.66 -2.76
N SER A 90 -6.45 9.78 -3.72
CA SER A 90 -6.27 10.18 -5.12
C SER A 90 -7.52 10.89 -5.66
N GLN A 91 -8.71 10.40 -5.32
CA GLN A 91 -9.97 11.05 -5.72
C GLN A 91 -10.09 12.47 -5.18
N THR A 92 -9.74 12.71 -3.91
CA THR A 92 -9.81 14.06 -3.32
C THR A 92 -8.85 15.04 -3.99
N LEU A 93 -7.73 14.53 -4.52
CA LEU A 93 -6.75 15.29 -5.28
C LEU A 93 -7.08 15.40 -6.78
N GLY A 94 -8.22 14.86 -7.21
CA GLY A 94 -8.67 14.89 -8.60
C GLY A 94 -7.96 13.88 -9.51
N TYR A 95 -7.31 12.88 -8.96
CA TYR A 95 -6.69 11.77 -9.67
C TYR A 95 -7.57 10.52 -9.67
N ARG A 96 -7.27 9.58 -10.57
CA ARG A 96 -7.81 8.21 -10.58
C ARG A 96 -6.65 7.23 -10.63
N ILE A 97 -6.85 6.03 -10.10
CA ILE A 97 -5.83 4.98 -10.14
C ILE A 97 -6.14 3.93 -11.22
N ILE A 98 -5.10 3.36 -11.77
CA ILE A 98 -5.12 2.14 -12.58
C ILE A 98 -4.21 1.13 -11.89
N THR A 99 -4.75 -0.02 -11.53
CA THR A 99 -3.99 -1.08 -10.87
C THR A 99 -3.45 -2.09 -11.88
N SER A 100 -2.21 -2.50 -11.70
CA SER A 100 -1.61 -3.64 -12.37
C SER A 100 -1.27 -4.72 -11.34
N PHE A 101 -1.76 -5.92 -11.59
CA PHE A 101 -1.42 -7.11 -10.80
C PHE A 101 -0.24 -7.81 -11.45
N THR A 102 0.89 -7.83 -10.76
CA THR A 102 2.16 -8.25 -11.35
C THR A 102 2.31 -9.76 -11.54
N HIS A 103 1.49 -10.57 -10.87
CA HIS A 103 1.54 -12.04 -10.91
C HIS A 103 2.94 -12.64 -10.68
N ASP A 104 3.78 -11.97 -9.85
CA ASP A 104 5.18 -12.30 -9.62
C ASP A 104 6.00 -12.41 -10.92
N CYS A 105 5.59 -11.68 -11.97
CA CYS A 105 6.22 -11.67 -13.29
C CYS A 105 6.70 -10.28 -13.67
N ILE A 106 8.00 -10.06 -13.65
CA ILE A 106 8.61 -8.76 -13.98
C ILE A 106 8.42 -8.40 -15.47
N ALA A 107 8.32 -9.40 -16.36
CA ALA A 107 8.03 -9.14 -17.77
C ALA A 107 6.65 -8.50 -17.94
N ASN A 108 5.62 -9.04 -17.32
CA ASN A 108 4.27 -8.46 -17.33
C ASN A 108 4.27 -7.05 -16.72
N MET A 109 4.95 -6.87 -15.58
CA MET A 109 5.08 -5.56 -14.95
C MET A 109 5.71 -4.53 -15.91
N ARG A 110 6.72 -4.95 -16.67
CA ARG A 110 7.37 -4.09 -17.67
C ARG A 110 6.43 -3.72 -18.81
N GLU A 111 5.69 -4.67 -19.33
CA GLU A 111 4.70 -4.42 -20.39
C GLU A 111 3.62 -3.45 -19.92
N ASP A 112 3.08 -3.65 -18.73
CA ASP A 112 2.09 -2.77 -18.12
C ASP A 112 2.67 -1.37 -17.87
N TYR A 113 3.90 -1.27 -17.36
CA TYR A 113 4.57 0.01 -17.15
C TYR A 113 4.68 0.80 -18.46
N LEU A 114 5.19 0.18 -19.52
CA LEU A 114 5.34 0.82 -20.83
C LEU A 114 3.99 1.18 -21.46
N MET A 115 2.97 0.33 -21.30
CA MET A 115 1.62 0.59 -21.78
C MET A 115 1.02 1.80 -21.06
N LEU A 116 1.08 1.83 -19.72
CA LEU A 116 0.53 2.91 -18.91
C LEU A 116 1.27 4.24 -19.14
N GLN A 117 2.58 4.22 -19.41
CA GLN A 117 3.32 5.40 -19.84
C GLN A 117 2.78 5.97 -21.16
N ARG A 118 2.48 5.11 -22.15
CA ARG A 118 1.88 5.53 -23.43
C ARG A 118 0.48 6.13 -23.25
N TYR A 119 -0.26 5.71 -22.22
CA TYR A 119 -1.55 6.32 -21.83
C TYR A 119 -1.38 7.61 -21.02
N GLY A 120 -0.15 8.10 -20.85
CA GLY A 120 0.14 9.35 -20.19
C GLY A 120 -0.13 9.34 -18.69
N VAL A 121 0.05 8.20 -18.04
CA VAL A 121 -0.07 8.09 -16.57
C VAL A 121 0.92 9.06 -15.92
N SER A 122 0.44 9.83 -14.93
CA SER A 122 1.19 10.92 -14.30
C SER A 122 2.36 10.42 -13.45
N GLY A 123 2.25 9.20 -12.95
CA GLY A 123 3.28 8.56 -12.15
C GLY A 123 2.81 7.23 -11.58
N PHE A 124 3.70 6.54 -10.88
CA PHE A 124 3.46 5.19 -10.41
C PHE A 124 3.76 5.04 -8.92
N ILE A 125 2.94 4.25 -8.24
CA ILE A 125 3.20 3.73 -6.89
C ILE A 125 3.48 2.23 -7.04
N CYS A 126 4.64 1.78 -6.58
CA CYS A 126 5.04 0.38 -6.67
C CYS A 126 5.05 -0.27 -5.28
N CYS A 127 4.06 -1.13 -5.03
CA CYS A 127 3.97 -1.97 -3.82
C CYS A 127 4.48 -3.40 -4.05
N ALA A 128 4.88 -3.74 -5.28
CA ALA A 128 5.28 -5.08 -5.70
C ALA A 128 6.67 -5.03 -6.36
N HIS A 129 7.73 -4.90 -5.57
CA HIS A 129 9.10 -4.82 -6.07
C HIS A 129 10.10 -5.69 -5.30
N ASP A 130 9.66 -6.32 -4.23
CA ASP A 130 10.52 -7.14 -3.39
C ASP A 130 10.55 -8.59 -3.87
N TYR A 131 11.32 -8.80 -4.93
CA TYR A 131 11.56 -10.11 -5.54
C TYR A 131 13.06 -10.43 -5.47
N PRO A 132 13.53 -11.17 -4.45
CA PRO A 132 14.96 -11.40 -4.21
C PRO A 132 15.70 -12.02 -5.38
N HIS A 133 15.03 -12.95 -6.05
CA HIS A 133 15.61 -13.67 -7.19
C HIS A 133 15.55 -12.87 -8.49
N LEU A 134 14.81 -11.75 -8.51
CA LEU A 134 14.58 -10.91 -9.69
C LEU A 134 15.05 -9.46 -9.49
N ARG A 135 15.96 -9.23 -8.54
CA ARG A 135 16.48 -7.87 -8.25
C ARG A 135 17.12 -7.20 -9.44
N LYS A 136 17.79 -7.96 -10.29
CA LYS A 136 18.46 -7.44 -11.51
C LYS A 136 17.40 -6.94 -12.48
N GLU A 137 16.35 -7.69 -12.67
CA GLU A 137 15.23 -7.38 -13.57
C GLU A 137 14.43 -6.17 -13.04
N VAL A 138 14.15 -6.12 -11.73
CA VAL A 138 13.50 -4.98 -11.07
C VAL A 138 14.34 -3.70 -11.23
N ARG A 139 15.66 -3.80 -11.03
CA ARG A 139 16.58 -2.68 -11.28
C ARG A 139 16.53 -2.22 -12.72
N ALA A 140 16.59 -3.13 -13.68
CA ALA A 140 16.53 -2.80 -15.09
C ALA A 140 15.21 -2.16 -15.49
N LEU A 141 14.09 -2.62 -14.93
CA LEU A 141 12.77 -2.06 -15.20
C LEU A 141 12.66 -0.60 -14.76
N PHE A 142 13.12 -0.28 -13.56
CA PHE A 142 12.95 1.04 -12.97
C PHE A 142 14.21 1.93 -13.01
N ALA A 143 15.27 1.51 -13.70
CA ALA A 143 16.53 2.27 -13.78
C ALA A 143 16.33 3.70 -14.29
N GLU A 144 15.51 3.85 -15.33
CA GLU A 144 15.24 5.14 -16.01
C GLU A 144 13.87 5.74 -15.63
N ALA A 145 13.18 5.17 -14.63
CA ALA A 145 11.84 5.60 -14.27
C ALA A 145 11.90 6.69 -13.20
N ASP A 146 11.70 7.94 -13.56
CA ASP A 146 11.77 9.09 -12.62
C ASP A 146 10.48 9.35 -11.84
N ASN A 147 9.38 8.77 -12.29
CA ASN A 147 8.04 9.01 -11.77
C ASN A 147 7.47 7.83 -10.96
N VAL A 148 8.33 7.06 -10.30
CA VAL A 148 7.93 5.91 -9.47
C VAL A 148 8.28 6.16 -8.01
N VAL A 149 7.32 5.97 -7.11
CA VAL A 149 7.48 5.96 -5.65
C VAL A 149 7.22 4.55 -5.13
N PHE A 150 8.03 4.10 -4.19
CA PHE A 150 7.97 2.73 -3.69
C PHE A 150 7.36 2.65 -2.29
N MET A 151 6.57 1.62 -2.06
CA MET A 151 6.21 1.20 -0.72
C MET A 151 7.32 0.30 -0.19
N GLU A 152 7.98 0.69 0.90
CA GLU A 152 9.22 0.15 1.43
C GLU A 152 10.45 0.40 0.53
N LYS A 153 11.64 0.23 1.11
CA LYS A 153 12.92 0.50 0.46
C LYS A 153 13.15 -0.40 -0.76
N PRO A 154 13.25 0.16 -1.97
CA PRO A 154 13.51 -0.65 -3.15
C PRO A 154 14.98 -1.08 -3.24
N CYS A 155 15.25 -2.07 -4.08
CA CYS A 155 16.63 -2.50 -4.39
C CYS A 155 17.42 -1.49 -5.24
N LEU A 156 16.79 -0.37 -5.63
CA LEU A 156 17.40 0.74 -6.38
C LEU A 156 17.78 1.87 -5.43
N PRO A 157 19.05 2.31 -5.40
CA PRO A 157 19.46 3.46 -4.58
C PRO A 157 18.86 4.76 -5.14
N GLY A 158 18.63 5.74 -4.25
CA GLY A 158 18.20 7.09 -4.62
C GLY A 158 16.75 7.20 -5.10
N ARG A 159 15.95 6.15 -5.02
CA ARG A 159 14.53 6.19 -5.39
C ARG A 159 13.65 6.61 -4.20
N PRO A 160 12.61 7.42 -4.42
CA PRO A 160 11.70 7.84 -3.35
C PRO A 160 10.88 6.65 -2.85
N TYR A 161 10.73 6.54 -1.53
CA TYR A 161 9.92 5.49 -0.92
C TYR A 161 9.38 5.93 0.44
N VAL A 162 8.28 5.30 0.85
CA VAL A 162 7.74 5.41 2.20
C VAL A 162 8.08 4.14 2.95
N ARG A 163 8.56 4.28 4.18
CA ARG A 163 8.91 3.18 5.07
C ARG A 163 7.90 3.06 6.19
N THR A 164 7.66 1.83 6.63
CA THR A 164 6.89 1.57 7.85
C THR A 164 7.77 1.05 8.97
N SER A 165 7.38 1.30 10.22
CA SER A 165 7.97 0.69 11.41
C SER A 165 6.88 0.20 12.36
N ARG A 166 7.08 -0.98 12.89
CA ARG A 166 6.20 -1.59 13.91
C ARG A 166 6.87 -1.63 15.28
N LEU A 167 8.13 -1.22 15.37
CA LEU A 167 8.94 -1.41 16.58
C LEU A 167 8.25 -0.85 17.83
N ARG A 168 7.77 0.38 17.77
CA ARG A 168 7.09 1.02 18.90
C ARG A 168 5.82 0.26 19.30
N ALA A 169 4.95 -0.04 18.34
CA ALA A 169 3.70 -0.75 18.58
C ALA A 169 3.93 -2.17 19.12
N LEU A 170 4.94 -2.89 18.61
CA LEU A 170 5.36 -4.19 19.13
C LEU A 170 5.90 -4.09 20.56
N THR A 171 6.68 -3.05 20.86
CA THR A 171 7.21 -2.80 22.20
C THR A 171 6.08 -2.57 23.20
N GLU A 172 5.09 -1.74 22.83
CA GLU A 172 3.90 -1.47 23.66
C GLU A 172 3.05 -2.74 23.86
N MET A 173 2.84 -3.53 22.79
CA MET A 173 2.11 -4.79 22.83
C MET A 173 2.78 -5.80 23.77
N ILE A 174 4.09 -5.98 23.66
CA ILE A 174 4.87 -6.91 24.50
C ILE A 174 4.88 -6.44 25.96
N ALA A 175 5.00 -5.13 26.20
CA ALA A 175 4.89 -4.59 27.56
C ALA A 175 3.53 -4.86 28.19
N ASP A 176 2.44 -4.69 27.43
CA ASP A 176 1.09 -4.97 27.90
C ASP A 176 0.91 -6.45 28.21
N ALA A 177 1.27 -7.34 27.31
CA ALA A 177 1.21 -8.77 27.50
C ALA A 177 2.12 -9.23 28.67
N GLY A 178 3.30 -8.62 28.82
CA GLY A 178 4.22 -8.86 29.93
C GLY A 178 3.63 -8.52 31.31
N ARG A 179 2.87 -7.42 31.41
CA ARG A 179 2.09 -7.07 32.64
C ARG A 179 1.02 -8.10 32.96
N ARG A 180 0.48 -8.76 31.96
CA ARG A 180 -0.52 -9.83 32.08
C ARG A 180 0.09 -11.20 32.39
N GLY A 181 1.41 -11.30 32.51
CA GLY A 181 2.13 -12.50 32.90
C GLY A 181 2.74 -13.31 31.76
N PHE A 182 2.56 -12.91 30.50
CA PHE A 182 3.20 -13.59 29.35
C PHE A 182 4.72 -13.36 29.32
N ARG A 183 5.47 -14.39 28.93
CA ARG A 183 6.94 -14.33 28.93
C ARG A 183 7.59 -14.89 27.67
N ARG A 184 6.92 -15.79 26.95
CA ARG A 184 7.46 -16.49 25.77
C ARG A 184 6.74 -16.04 24.52
N PHE A 185 7.29 -15.02 23.91
CA PHE A 185 6.69 -14.35 22.75
C PHE A 185 7.16 -15.01 21.47
N GLY A 186 6.21 -15.49 20.65
CA GLY A 186 6.45 -15.99 19.31
C GLY A 186 5.81 -15.11 18.25
N THR A 187 6.32 -15.20 17.03
CA THR A 187 5.71 -14.55 15.87
C THR A 187 5.68 -15.47 14.67
N MET A 188 4.71 -15.22 13.81
CA MET A 188 4.50 -15.94 12.57
C MET A 188 4.21 -14.93 11.47
N HIS A 189 5.06 -14.84 10.46
CA HIS A 189 4.96 -13.87 9.39
C HIS A 189 5.50 -14.38 8.05
N ASP A 190 5.19 -13.66 6.97
CA ASP A 190 5.72 -13.92 5.65
C ASP A 190 7.24 -13.79 5.63
N TRP A 191 7.90 -14.71 4.95
CA TRP A 191 9.30 -14.56 4.65
C TRP A 191 9.52 -13.36 3.71
N HIS A 192 10.12 -12.32 4.26
CA HIS A 192 10.54 -11.16 3.50
C HIS A 192 11.93 -11.44 2.94
N ALA A 193 11.94 -11.64 1.68
CA ALA A 193 13.12 -12.01 0.92
C ALA A 193 14.19 -10.94 0.82
N ALA A 194 13.89 -9.69 1.16
CA ALA A 194 14.90 -8.65 1.28
C ALA A 194 15.34 -8.53 2.74
N PRO A 195 16.62 -8.75 3.06
CA PRO A 195 17.18 -8.34 4.33
C PRO A 195 17.28 -6.81 4.35
N THR A 196 16.12 -6.14 4.41
CA THR A 196 16.09 -4.76 4.84
C THR A 196 16.47 -4.79 6.32
N GLU A 197 17.19 -3.79 6.79
CA GLU A 197 17.63 -3.69 8.19
C GLU A 197 16.48 -3.67 9.20
N GLN A 198 15.25 -3.74 8.72
CA GLN A 198 14.01 -3.58 9.47
C GLN A 198 12.91 -4.52 8.96
N THR A 199 13.22 -5.79 8.94
CA THR A 199 12.19 -6.82 8.81
C THR A 199 11.36 -6.86 10.09
N LEU A 200 10.10 -7.29 9.99
CA LEU A 200 9.25 -7.55 11.15
C LEU A 200 9.95 -8.45 12.19
N HIS A 201 10.73 -9.40 11.73
CA HIS A 201 11.60 -10.26 12.51
C HIS A 201 12.52 -9.45 13.47
N ARG A 202 13.31 -8.51 12.94
CA ARG A 202 14.22 -7.68 13.75
C ARG A 202 13.47 -6.78 14.71
N GLU A 203 12.42 -6.11 14.22
CA GLU A 203 11.60 -5.23 15.06
C GLU A 203 10.95 -6.02 16.21
N PHE A 204 10.53 -7.27 15.96
CA PHE A 204 9.95 -8.12 17.00
C PHE A 204 10.99 -8.51 18.05
N LEU A 205 12.18 -8.95 17.65
CA LEU A 205 13.27 -9.25 18.60
C LEU A 205 13.71 -8.01 19.38
N GLN A 206 13.84 -6.88 18.72
CA GLN A 206 14.17 -5.61 19.38
C GLN A 206 13.11 -5.22 20.41
N ALA A 207 11.84 -5.40 20.09
CA ALA A 207 10.74 -5.11 21.01
C ALA A 207 10.75 -6.03 22.26
N ILE A 208 11.12 -7.31 22.10
CA ILE A 208 11.32 -8.24 23.23
C ILE A 208 12.46 -7.76 24.11
N LEU A 209 13.62 -7.45 23.54
CA LEU A 209 14.80 -6.98 24.26
C LEU A 209 14.54 -5.64 24.99
N ALA A 210 13.81 -4.72 24.35
CA ALA A 210 13.43 -3.45 24.94
C ALA A 210 12.55 -3.58 26.19
N ASN A 211 11.86 -4.72 26.34
CA ASN A 211 11.08 -5.06 27.55
C ASN A 211 11.87 -5.88 28.59
N GLY A 212 13.19 -6.01 28.44
CA GLY A 212 14.02 -6.78 29.36
C GLY A 212 13.80 -8.29 29.31
N LEU A 213 13.23 -8.80 28.22
CA LEU A 213 12.94 -10.21 28.03
C LEU A 213 14.01 -10.85 27.13
N GLU A 214 14.15 -12.17 27.23
CA GLU A 214 15.07 -12.93 26.39
C GLU A 214 14.50 -13.14 25.00
N ALA A 215 15.21 -12.67 23.97
CA ALA A 215 14.86 -12.88 22.58
C ALA A 215 15.31 -14.28 22.13
N ASN A 216 14.42 -15.02 21.48
CA ASN A 216 14.69 -16.38 21.00
C ASN A 216 14.21 -16.54 19.55
N GLU A 217 15.15 -16.63 18.63
CA GLU A 217 14.87 -16.79 17.20
C GLU A 217 14.09 -18.07 16.87
N LYS A 218 14.15 -19.11 17.71
CA LYS A 218 13.37 -20.34 17.54
C LYS A 218 11.85 -20.10 17.73
N LEU A 219 11.46 -18.96 18.30
CA LEU A 219 10.07 -18.51 18.45
C LEU A 219 9.58 -17.68 17.25
N ILE A 220 10.37 -17.59 16.19
CA ILE A 220 10.01 -16.91 14.96
C ILE A 220 9.79 -17.94 13.86
N PHE A 221 8.60 -17.93 13.29
CA PHE A 221 8.25 -18.80 12.17
C PHE A 221 8.03 -17.98 10.92
N GLU A 222 9.00 -17.99 10.03
CA GLU A 222 8.91 -17.42 8.69
C GLU A 222 8.45 -18.51 7.71
N TYR A 223 7.34 -18.27 7.03
CA TYR A 223 6.81 -19.23 6.05
C TYR A 223 7.13 -18.79 4.61
N PRO A 224 7.47 -19.76 3.74
CA PRO A 224 7.74 -19.46 2.34
C PRO A 224 6.51 -18.86 1.64
N LYS A 225 6.71 -17.84 0.81
CA LYS A 225 5.65 -17.26 -0.05
C LYS A 225 4.93 -18.28 -0.91
N SER A 226 5.59 -19.37 -1.29
CA SER A 226 5.00 -20.47 -2.08
C SER A 226 3.88 -21.22 -1.37
N ILE A 227 3.87 -21.23 -0.02
CA ILE A 227 2.81 -21.85 0.76
C ILE A 227 1.72 -20.83 1.01
N ARG A 228 0.61 -20.93 0.28
CA ARG A 228 -0.49 -19.95 0.31
C ARG A 228 -1.69 -20.39 1.16
N ASP A 229 -1.85 -21.68 1.36
CA ASP A 229 -2.94 -22.23 2.16
C ASP A 229 -2.73 -21.92 3.66
N PRO A 230 -3.65 -21.19 4.31
CA PRO A 230 -3.51 -20.79 5.72
C PRO A 230 -3.45 -22.00 6.66
N GLY A 231 -4.20 -23.05 6.35
CA GLY A 231 -4.20 -24.27 7.16
C GLY A 231 -2.87 -25.02 7.08
N VAL A 232 -2.23 -25.04 5.88
CA VAL A 232 -0.88 -25.64 5.74
C VAL A 232 0.13 -24.84 6.53
N ARG A 233 0.11 -23.50 6.41
CA ARG A 233 1.01 -22.62 7.19
C ARG A 233 0.83 -22.82 8.70
N ALA A 234 -0.42 -22.87 9.16
CA ALA A 234 -0.73 -23.10 10.57
C ALA A 234 -0.21 -24.46 11.07
N ARG A 235 -0.41 -25.54 10.30
CA ARG A 235 0.13 -26.86 10.66
C ARG A 235 1.65 -26.88 10.74
N LEU A 236 2.33 -26.24 9.79
CA LEU A 236 3.80 -26.13 9.82
C LEU A 236 4.28 -25.31 11.02
N ALA A 237 3.63 -24.22 11.35
CA ALA A 237 3.95 -23.43 12.53
C ALA A 237 3.73 -24.24 13.83
N MET A 238 2.62 -25.00 13.91
CA MET A 238 2.38 -25.91 15.05
C MET A 238 3.51 -26.92 15.21
N GLU A 239 3.88 -27.60 14.13
CA GLU A 239 4.91 -28.65 14.16
C GLU A 239 6.32 -28.10 14.45
N LYS A 240 6.70 -27.02 13.75
CA LYS A 240 8.10 -26.56 13.77
C LYS A 240 8.42 -25.55 14.87
N MET A 241 7.43 -24.85 15.38
CA MET A 241 7.64 -23.78 16.37
C MET A 241 6.75 -23.92 17.61
N ILE A 242 5.43 -23.99 17.43
CA ILE A 242 4.50 -23.87 18.58
C ILE A 242 4.64 -25.05 19.54
N LEU A 243 4.57 -26.28 19.05
CA LEU A 243 4.67 -27.47 19.90
C LEU A 243 6.05 -27.66 20.52
N PRO A 244 7.18 -27.49 19.76
CA PRO A 244 8.52 -27.65 20.35
C PRO A 244 8.92 -26.52 21.29
N GLN A 245 8.58 -25.27 20.95
CA GLN A 245 9.04 -24.08 21.68
C GLN A 245 8.06 -23.58 22.73
N ARG A 246 6.79 -23.95 22.64
CA ARG A 246 5.73 -23.61 23.59
C ARG A 246 5.68 -22.10 23.93
N PRO A 247 5.47 -21.19 22.95
CA PRO A 247 5.18 -19.80 23.27
C PRO A 247 3.89 -19.74 24.10
N ASP A 248 3.75 -18.70 24.91
CA ASP A 248 2.52 -18.41 25.64
C ASP A 248 1.75 -17.24 24.97
N PHE A 249 2.42 -16.52 24.08
CA PHE A 249 1.88 -15.42 23.29
C PHE A 249 2.34 -15.50 21.85
N LEU A 250 1.43 -15.28 20.88
CA LEU A 250 1.74 -15.22 19.47
C LEU A 250 1.30 -13.88 18.84
N TYR A 251 2.21 -13.27 18.11
CA TYR A 251 1.89 -12.20 17.17
C TYR A 251 1.84 -12.77 15.74
N ILE A 252 0.69 -12.64 15.08
CA ILE A 252 0.47 -13.14 13.72
C ILE A 252 -0.02 -11.97 12.87
N ASP A 253 0.69 -11.63 11.80
CA ASP A 253 0.41 -10.44 10.99
C ASP A 253 -0.76 -10.58 10.01
N ASP A 254 -1.30 -11.78 9.83
CA ASP A 254 -2.43 -12.07 8.94
C ASP A 254 -3.57 -12.78 9.68
N ALA A 255 -4.80 -12.26 9.56
CA ALA A 255 -5.96 -12.77 10.29
C ALA A 255 -6.38 -14.18 9.89
N LEU A 256 -6.22 -14.57 8.62
CA LEU A 256 -6.57 -15.91 8.18
C LEU A 256 -5.63 -16.96 8.79
N TYR A 257 -4.35 -16.61 8.92
CA TYR A 257 -3.37 -17.49 9.59
C TYR A 257 -3.60 -17.52 11.09
N ALA A 258 -3.90 -16.38 11.71
CA ALA A 258 -4.26 -16.32 13.11
C ALA A 258 -5.48 -17.19 13.43
N ALA A 259 -6.54 -17.09 12.64
CA ALA A 259 -7.75 -17.93 12.79
C ALA A 259 -7.45 -19.42 12.60
N SER A 260 -6.59 -19.77 11.64
CA SER A 260 -6.19 -21.16 11.40
C SER A 260 -5.37 -21.73 12.55
N VAL A 261 -4.43 -20.96 13.09
CA VAL A 261 -3.64 -21.34 14.28
C VAL A 261 -4.57 -21.48 15.50
N GLN A 262 -5.43 -20.48 15.73
CA GLN A 262 -6.41 -20.52 16.83
C GLN A 262 -7.29 -21.77 16.78
N SER A 263 -7.76 -22.16 15.60
CA SER A 263 -8.55 -23.38 15.42
C SER A 263 -7.79 -24.65 15.82
N LEU A 264 -6.49 -24.72 15.50
CA LEU A 264 -5.65 -25.87 15.87
C LEU A 264 -5.34 -25.89 17.37
N LEU A 265 -5.07 -24.71 17.97
CA LEU A 265 -4.83 -24.58 19.41
C LEU A 265 -6.05 -25.01 20.23
N LEU A 266 -7.25 -24.59 19.83
CA LEU A 266 -8.51 -24.98 20.46
C LEU A 266 -8.73 -26.50 20.40
N LYS A 267 -8.51 -27.12 19.23
CA LYS A 267 -8.62 -28.58 19.06
C LYS A 267 -7.67 -29.35 19.97
N GLN A 268 -6.47 -28.81 20.19
CA GLN A 268 -5.45 -29.45 21.04
C GLN A 268 -5.51 -28.98 22.51
N ARG A 269 -6.44 -28.10 22.84
CA ARG A 269 -6.61 -27.53 24.19
C ARG A 269 -5.34 -26.84 24.72
N ILE A 270 -4.62 -26.15 23.82
CA ILE A 270 -3.41 -25.39 24.17
C ILE A 270 -3.83 -23.95 24.45
N PRO A 271 -3.68 -23.47 25.69
CA PRO A 271 -3.96 -22.06 26.02
C PRO A 271 -2.85 -21.18 25.45
N MET A 272 -3.23 -20.17 24.67
CA MET A 272 -2.31 -19.22 24.08
C MET A 272 -3.04 -17.92 23.75
N MET A 273 -2.39 -16.79 24.01
CA MET A 273 -2.90 -15.51 23.55
C MET A 273 -2.38 -15.21 22.14
N ILE A 274 -3.28 -14.79 21.25
CA ILE A 274 -2.93 -14.36 19.91
C ILE A 274 -3.24 -12.86 19.78
N HIS A 275 -2.27 -12.12 19.23
CA HIS A 275 -2.47 -10.75 18.74
C HIS A 275 -2.18 -10.71 17.24
N GLY A 276 -2.82 -9.78 16.56
CA GLY A 276 -2.73 -9.67 15.11
C GLY A 276 -2.07 -8.40 14.63
N GLY A 277 -1.59 -8.46 13.40
CA GLY A 277 -1.14 -7.28 12.66
C GLY A 277 -2.26 -6.71 11.78
N ASN A 278 -1.96 -5.52 11.19
CA ASN A 278 -2.69 -4.96 10.07
C ASN A 278 -4.12 -4.44 10.34
N ASP A 279 -4.54 -4.30 11.61
CA ASP A 279 -5.85 -3.74 12.00
C ASP A 279 -7.02 -4.37 11.21
N GLU A 280 -7.02 -5.68 11.07
CA GLU A 280 -8.06 -6.39 10.33
C GLU A 280 -9.35 -6.48 11.15
N PRO A 281 -10.55 -6.23 10.55
CA PRO A 281 -11.83 -6.28 11.27
C PRO A 281 -12.09 -7.62 11.98
N LEU A 282 -11.53 -8.72 11.45
CA LEU A 282 -11.67 -10.04 12.06
C LEU A 282 -11.03 -10.09 13.44
N PHE A 283 -9.89 -9.45 13.66
CA PHE A 283 -9.25 -9.38 14.96
C PHE A 283 -10.12 -8.63 15.97
N ASN A 284 -10.69 -7.50 15.56
CA ASN A 284 -11.60 -6.72 16.39
C ASN A 284 -12.84 -7.54 16.79
N GLY A 285 -13.42 -8.27 15.83
CA GLY A 285 -14.58 -9.14 16.09
C GLY A 285 -14.29 -10.33 17.01
N LEU A 286 -13.03 -10.76 17.09
CA LEU A 286 -12.57 -11.84 17.97
C LEU A 286 -12.03 -11.33 19.31
N GLY A 287 -12.05 -10.01 19.57
CA GLY A 287 -11.46 -9.42 20.77
C GLY A 287 -9.94 -9.59 20.83
N ILE A 288 -9.27 -9.64 19.69
CA ILE A 288 -7.83 -9.81 19.57
C ILE A 288 -7.20 -8.43 19.39
N GLY A 289 -6.21 -8.09 20.19
CA GLY A 289 -5.43 -6.86 20.03
C GLY A 289 -4.68 -6.86 18.69
N SER A 290 -4.50 -5.68 18.08
CA SER A 290 -3.90 -5.56 16.78
C SER A 290 -2.93 -4.38 16.65
N LEU A 291 -2.14 -4.36 15.59
CA LEU A 291 -1.33 -3.21 15.19
C LEU A 291 -1.98 -2.54 13.98
N ASP A 292 -2.24 -1.25 14.09
CA ASP A 292 -2.70 -0.41 12.97
C ASP A 292 -1.47 0.16 12.24
N PRO A 293 -1.24 -0.19 10.97
CA PRO A 293 -0.15 0.36 10.18
C PRO A 293 -0.31 1.82 9.79
N CYS A 294 -1.44 2.47 10.10
CA CYS A 294 -1.79 3.83 9.68
C CYS A 294 -1.85 3.98 8.15
N TYR A 295 -2.65 3.16 7.48
CA TYR A 295 -2.75 3.10 6.01
C TYR A 295 -3.01 4.46 5.36
N GLU A 296 -3.85 5.32 5.97
CA GLU A 296 -4.10 6.66 5.45
C GLU A 296 -2.83 7.51 5.40
N LYS A 297 -1.99 7.47 6.45
CA LYS A 297 -0.72 8.20 6.48
C LYS A 297 0.26 7.66 5.46
N ILE A 298 0.31 6.34 5.28
CA ILE A 298 1.14 5.70 4.26
C ILE A 298 0.71 6.18 2.87
N ALA A 299 -0.58 6.10 2.56
CA ALA A 299 -1.13 6.52 1.27
C ALA A 299 -0.90 8.02 1.00
N ALA A 300 -1.12 8.87 2.00
CA ALA A 300 -0.85 10.31 1.90
C ALA A 300 0.63 10.59 1.59
N SER A 301 1.56 9.92 2.28
CA SER A 301 3.00 10.08 2.04
C SER A 301 3.44 9.57 0.67
N LEU A 302 2.87 8.45 0.19
CA LEU A 302 3.14 7.94 -1.16
C LEU A 302 2.68 8.93 -2.24
N LEU A 303 1.48 9.49 -2.08
CA LEU A 303 0.93 10.48 -3.01
C LEU A 303 1.71 11.80 -2.95
N ASP A 304 2.10 12.25 -1.77
CA ASP A 304 2.91 13.46 -1.60
C ASP A 304 4.25 13.31 -2.32
N LEU A 305 5.00 12.23 -2.08
CA LEU A 305 6.26 11.96 -2.78
C LEU A 305 6.10 11.83 -4.30
N LEU A 306 4.93 11.35 -4.77
CA LEU A 306 4.67 11.19 -6.18
C LEU A 306 4.36 12.52 -6.87
N LEU A 307 3.49 13.32 -6.25
CA LEU A 307 2.95 14.54 -6.84
C LEU A 307 3.82 15.77 -6.59
N HIS A 308 4.68 15.74 -5.56
CA HIS A 308 5.56 16.83 -5.14
C HIS A 308 7.02 16.36 -5.12
N PRO A 309 7.74 16.38 -6.27
CA PRO A 309 9.12 15.91 -6.34
C PRO A 309 10.07 16.58 -5.35
N GLU A 310 9.78 17.80 -4.93
CA GLU A 310 10.52 18.56 -3.91
C GLU A 310 10.45 17.92 -2.51
N ALA A 311 9.43 17.12 -2.22
CA ALA A 311 9.29 16.40 -0.95
C ALA A 311 10.21 15.16 -0.85
N ARG A 312 10.88 14.78 -1.94
CA ARG A 312 11.70 13.54 -2.02
C ARG A 312 13.02 13.58 -1.28
N ASN A 313 13.34 14.69 -0.62
CA ASN A 313 14.59 14.88 0.14
C ASN A 313 14.65 14.09 1.45
N THR A 314 13.51 13.59 1.93
CA THR A 314 13.39 12.80 3.16
C THR A 314 12.63 11.52 2.90
N VAL A 315 12.94 10.49 3.69
CA VAL A 315 12.19 9.23 3.67
C VAL A 315 11.15 9.28 4.78
N PRO A 316 9.84 9.38 4.46
CA PRO A 316 8.80 9.29 5.47
C PRO A 316 8.83 7.92 6.16
N ILE A 317 8.81 7.92 7.49
CA ILE A 317 8.70 6.71 8.30
C ILE A 317 7.35 6.74 9.01
N ILE A 318 6.48 5.81 8.68
CA ILE A 318 5.15 5.71 9.29
C ILE A 318 5.18 4.64 10.38
N GLU A 319 4.99 5.06 11.61
CA GLU A 319 4.93 4.16 12.76
C GLU A 319 3.52 3.57 12.92
N ALA A 320 3.47 2.25 13.11
CA ALA A 320 2.25 1.57 13.47
C ALA A 320 1.82 1.92 14.92
N VAL A 321 0.53 1.76 15.20
CA VAL A 321 -0.07 2.01 16.52
C VAL A 321 -0.61 0.71 17.09
N TYR A 322 -0.32 0.41 18.35
CA TYR A 322 -0.91 -0.71 19.06
C TYR A 322 -2.33 -0.39 19.50
N LYS A 323 -3.26 -1.26 19.17
CA LYS A 323 -4.67 -1.25 19.60
C LYS A 323 -4.91 -2.46 20.51
N ASN A 324 -5.14 -2.23 21.78
CA ASN A 324 -5.47 -3.31 22.72
C ASN A 324 -6.91 -3.79 22.49
N ALA A 325 -7.17 -5.08 22.72
CA ALA A 325 -8.46 -5.73 22.58
C ALA A 325 -9.55 -5.23 23.56
N GLY A 326 -9.26 -4.28 24.40
CA GLY A 326 -10.19 -3.77 25.43
C GLY A 326 -10.40 -2.26 25.42
N GLY A 327 -9.98 -1.55 24.34
CA GLY A 327 -10.14 -0.11 24.19
C GLY A 327 -11.25 0.27 23.24
#